data_2803d337a250fb272fc41cfd8d4c3ce8
#
_entry.id   2803d337a250fb272fc41cfd8d4c3ce8
#
_cell.length_a   1.000
_cell.length_b   1.000
_cell.length_c   1.000
_cell.angle_alpha   90.00
_cell.angle_beta   90.00
_cell.angle_gamma   90.00
#
_symmetry.space_group_name_H-M   'P 1'
#
loop_
_entity.id
_entity.type
_entity.pdbx_description
1 polymer ?
#
loop_
_entity_poly.entity_id
_entity_poly.type
_entity_poly.pdbx_seq_one_letter_code
_entity_poly.pdbx_strand_id
1 'polypeptide(L)'
;MSKRKENRRSAHSYQLIASSYMSTWWLVVFALFAALVFGSCKSSGRSESPSIFSTDETGEAAKIVASANEDLTKIKVLYKDNESKREDLKKAMEVDNAEQVRKIADEVVYLINDGFDNAQSAIDKIEKAQEMQINDDYREYLRLKEESLKRELEAFENYRQAARTLRDNYDPKNAAQREKVKEDFKNRVENYRKLMEEARDYSNQANELAKDALKKQQGQ
;
A
#
# COMPACT_ATOMS: atom_id res chain seq x y z
N MET A 1 34.00 -29.14 33.99
CA MET A 1 33.03 -29.33 32.90
C MET A 1 31.67 -28.82 33.34
N SER A 2 31.42 -27.50 33.32
CA SER A 2 30.04 -26.97 33.52
C SER A 2 30.01 -25.46 33.27
N LYS A 3 30.06 -25.00 32.00
CA LYS A 3 29.81 -23.58 31.60
C LYS A 3 29.30 -23.45 30.17
N ARG A 4 28.66 -24.48 29.61
CA ARG A 4 28.21 -24.48 28.18
C ARG A 4 26.70 -24.61 27.96
N LYS A 5 25.88 -24.47 29.00
CA LYS A 5 24.41 -24.67 28.90
C LYS A 5 23.55 -23.40 29.09
N GLU A 6 24.15 -22.24 29.42
CA GLU A 6 23.36 -21.05 29.78
C GLU A 6 23.07 -20.09 28.63
N ASN A 7 23.75 -20.23 27.48
CA ASN A 7 23.63 -19.25 26.37
C ASN A 7 22.59 -19.64 25.29
N ARG A 8 21.81 -20.70 25.49
CA ARG A 8 20.77 -21.09 24.50
C ARG A 8 19.34 -20.65 24.84
N ARG A 9 19.11 -20.10 26.03
CA ARG A 9 17.75 -19.67 26.45
C ARG A 9 17.42 -18.22 26.16
N SER A 10 18.39 -17.40 25.84
CA SER A 10 18.19 -15.96 25.62
C SER A 10 17.77 -15.58 24.18
N ALA A 11 18.00 -16.45 23.19
CA ALA A 11 17.70 -16.16 21.79
C ALA A 11 16.25 -16.43 21.36
N HIS A 12 15.48 -17.14 22.19
CA HIS A 12 14.11 -17.58 21.81
C HIS A 12 13.00 -16.61 22.24
N SER A 13 13.28 -15.65 23.12
CA SER A 13 12.26 -14.77 23.69
C SER A 13 12.03 -13.48 22.88
N TYR A 14 12.91 -13.13 21.98
CA TYR A 14 12.74 -11.92 21.15
C TYR A 14 12.00 -12.13 19.82
N GLN A 15 11.81 -13.40 19.39
CA GLN A 15 11.14 -13.71 18.11
C GLN A 15 9.61 -13.75 18.20
N LEU A 16 9.02 -13.87 19.38
CA LEU A 16 7.56 -14.04 19.52
C LEU A 16 6.78 -12.73 19.65
N ILE A 17 7.43 -11.60 19.90
CA ILE A 17 6.73 -10.32 20.11
C ILE A 17 6.53 -9.53 18.82
N ALA A 18 7.36 -9.74 17.79
CA ALA A 18 7.26 -9.00 16.53
C ALA A 18 6.18 -9.52 15.57
N SER A 19 5.68 -10.75 15.75
CA SER A 19 4.75 -11.39 14.81
C SER A 19 3.28 -11.01 15.05
N SER A 20 2.90 -10.64 16.27
CA SER A 20 1.48 -10.45 16.63
C SER A 20 0.94 -9.06 16.33
N TYR A 21 1.79 -8.03 16.24
CA TYR A 21 1.34 -6.65 16.01
C TYR A 21 1.16 -6.29 14.52
N MET A 22 1.71 -7.07 13.59
CA MET A 22 1.66 -6.75 12.16
C MET A 22 0.35 -7.16 11.47
N SER A 23 -0.34 -8.18 11.99
CA SER A 23 -1.54 -8.73 11.34
C SER A 23 -2.80 -7.89 11.55
N THR A 24 -2.96 -7.28 12.73
CA THR A 24 -4.18 -6.51 13.07
C THR A 24 -4.14 -5.06 12.57
N TRP A 25 -2.94 -4.52 12.33
CA TRP A 25 -2.79 -3.11 11.96
C TRP A 25 -3.11 -2.82 10.49
N TRP A 26 -2.93 -3.80 9.62
CA TRP A 26 -3.26 -3.69 8.19
C TRP A 26 -4.77 -3.58 7.94
N LEU A 27 -5.57 -4.21 8.76
CA LEU A 27 -7.04 -4.17 8.63
C LEU A 27 -7.64 -2.80 8.97
N VAL A 28 -6.99 -2.05 9.86
CA VAL A 28 -7.49 -0.73 10.30
C VAL A 28 -7.23 0.35 9.25
N VAL A 29 -6.10 0.30 8.53
CA VAL A 29 -5.73 1.31 7.53
C VAL A 29 -6.67 1.28 6.32
N PHE A 30 -7.19 0.11 5.96
CA PHE A 30 -8.06 -0.04 4.79
C PHE A 30 -9.56 0.11 5.07
N ALA A 31 -10.02 -0.07 6.30
CA ALA A 31 -11.44 0.07 6.63
C ALA A 31 -11.95 1.52 6.57
N LEU A 32 -11.08 2.52 6.68
CA LEU A 32 -11.43 3.95 6.61
C LEU A 32 -11.61 4.48 5.18
N PHE A 33 -11.15 3.74 4.15
CA PHE A 33 -11.29 4.17 2.76
C PHE A 33 -12.72 4.04 2.21
N ALA A 34 -13.52 3.15 2.79
CA ALA A 34 -14.86 2.84 2.26
C ALA A 34 -15.99 3.78 2.76
N ALA A 35 -15.73 4.63 3.77
CA ALA A 35 -16.79 5.37 4.44
C ALA A 35 -17.18 6.72 3.81
N LEU A 36 -16.44 7.22 2.80
CA LEU A 36 -16.66 8.57 2.26
C LEU A 36 -17.49 8.63 0.96
N VAL A 37 -17.98 7.49 0.42
CA VAL A 37 -18.69 7.48 -0.87
C VAL A 37 -20.22 7.56 -0.74
N PHE A 38 -20.80 7.49 0.47
CA PHE A 38 -22.26 7.49 0.65
C PHE A 38 -22.82 8.81 1.20
N GLY A 39 -22.42 9.92 0.58
CA GLY A 39 -23.12 11.18 0.73
C GLY A 39 -23.95 11.50 -0.52
N SER A 40 -24.89 10.63 -0.91
CA SER A 40 -25.88 10.96 -1.93
C SER A 40 -26.82 12.04 -1.40
N CYS A 41 -26.51 13.29 -1.60
CA CYS A 41 -27.48 14.36 -1.52
C CYS A 41 -28.52 14.15 -2.62
N LYS A 42 -29.67 13.65 -2.21
CA LYS A 42 -30.91 13.64 -2.99
C LYS A 42 -31.42 15.08 -3.07
N SER A 43 -30.88 15.85 -4.03
CA SER A 43 -31.42 17.16 -4.38
C SER A 43 -32.60 16.97 -5.34
N SER A 44 -33.78 17.10 -4.81
CA SER A 44 -35.02 17.27 -5.61
C SER A 44 -34.98 18.65 -6.26
N GLY A 45 -35.35 18.65 -7.54
CA GLY A 45 -35.21 19.70 -8.51
C GLY A 45 -35.64 21.11 -8.12
N ARG A 46 -34.92 22.06 -8.68
CA ARG A 46 -35.49 23.30 -9.19
C ARG A 46 -34.58 24.00 -10.18
N SER A 47 -35.18 24.27 -11.36
CA SER A 47 -34.90 25.32 -12.36
C SER A 47 -33.49 25.84 -12.54
N GLU A 48 -32.96 25.54 -13.71
CA GLU A 48 -31.83 26.16 -14.37
C GLU A 48 -31.97 27.69 -14.42
N SER A 49 -31.05 28.39 -13.77
CA SER A 49 -30.62 29.71 -14.19
C SER A 49 -29.19 29.57 -14.67
N PRO A 50 -28.80 30.08 -15.85
CA PRO A 50 -27.43 30.00 -16.31
C PRO A 50 -26.58 30.91 -15.42
N SER A 51 -25.93 30.34 -14.42
CA SER A 51 -24.89 31.01 -13.65
C SER A 51 -23.66 31.11 -14.54
N ILE A 52 -23.40 32.29 -15.05
CA ILE A 52 -22.25 32.65 -15.89
C ILE A 52 -20.92 32.61 -15.08
N PHE A 53 -20.97 32.30 -13.78
CA PHE A 53 -19.82 32.31 -12.86
C PHE A 53 -19.86 31.10 -11.96
N SER A 54 -18.88 30.28 -12.10
CA SER A 54 -18.42 29.08 -11.37
C SER A 54 -18.89 27.76 -11.97
N THR A 55 -18.15 27.26 -12.91
CA THR A 55 -18.11 25.81 -13.19
C THR A 55 -17.34 25.14 -12.05
N ASP A 56 -18.01 24.88 -10.93
CA ASP A 56 -17.48 23.98 -9.92
C ASP A 56 -17.57 22.56 -10.46
N GLU A 57 -16.43 21.99 -10.89
CA GLU A 57 -16.32 20.65 -11.46
C GLU A 57 -16.16 19.57 -10.39
N THR A 58 -16.34 19.90 -9.10
CA THR A 58 -16.17 18.95 -7.98
C THR A 58 -16.99 17.67 -8.16
N GLY A 59 -18.20 17.77 -8.68
CA GLY A 59 -19.05 16.60 -8.94
C GLY A 59 -18.49 15.67 -10.04
N GLU A 60 -17.88 16.23 -11.08
CA GLU A 60 -17.22 15.46 -12.13
C GLU A 60 -15.90 14.85 -11.65
N ALA A 61 -15.08 15.63 -10.95
CA ALA A 61 -13.88 15.15 -10.30
C ALA A 61 -14.17 13.99 -9.34
N ALA A 62 -15.25 14.05 -8.57
CA ALA A 62 -15.66 12.97 -7.67
C ALA A 62 -15.99 11.67 -8.43
N LYS A 63 -16.55 11.72 -9.64
CA LYS A 63 -16.79 10.53 -10.48
C LYS A 63 -15.48 9.91 -10.96
N ILE A 64 -14.50 10.74 -11.35
CA ILE A 64 -13.18 10.28 -11.77
C ILE A 64 -12.47 9.59 -10.59
N VAL A 65 -12.54 10.18 -9.39
CA VAL A 65 -11.98 9.60 -8.15
C VAL A 65 -12.70 8.31 -7.77
N ALA A 66 -14.01 8.21 -7.96
CA ALA A 66 -14.74 6.94 -7.77
C ALA A 66 -14.20 5.83 -8.67
N SER A 67 -13.89 6.13 -9.94
CA SER A 67 -13.22 5.18 -10.84
C SER A 67 -11.79 4.84 -10.42
N ALA A 68 -11.03 5.80 -9.85
CA ALA A 68 -9.73 5.49 -9.24
C ALA A 68 -9.87 4.52 -8.06
N ASN A 69 -10.90 4.67 -7.23
CA ASN A 69 -11.18 3.77 -6.10
C ASN A 69 -11.49 2.33 -6.53
N GLU A 70 -12.02 2.11 -7.74
CA GLU A 70 -12.18 0.75 -8.30
C GLU A 70 -10.82 0.10 -8.55
N ASP A 71 -9.85 0.83 -9.12
CA ASP A 71 -8.49 0.33 -9.31
C ASP A 71 -7.79 0.06 -7.97
N LEU A 72 -7.95 0.95 -6.99
CA LEU A 72 -7.46 0.75 -5.62
C LEU A 72 -8.04 -0.50 -4.96
N THR A 73 -9.28 -0.83 -5.25
CA THR A 73 -9.91 -2.06 -4.76
C THR A 73 -9.25 -3.31 -5.33
N LYS A 74 -8.89 -3.30 -6.62
CA LYS A 74 -8.13 -4.40 -7.25
C LYS A 74 -6.75 -4.55 -6.61
N ILE A 75 -6.03 -3.45 -6.42
CA ILE A 75 -4.72 -3.43 -5.75
C ILE A 75 -4.83 -4.05 -4.34
N LYS A 76 -5.87 -3.73 -3.59
CA LYS A 76 -6.11 -4.28 -2.25
C LYS A 76 -6.21 -5.81 -2.24
N VAL A 77 -6.87 -6.40 -3.24
CA VAL A 77 -6.95 -7.87 -3.39
C VAL A 77 -5.56 -8.44 -3.65
N LEU A 78 -4.82 -7.86 -4.60
CA LEU A 78 -3.45 -8.28 -4.93
C LEU A 78 -2.50 -8.20 -3.74
N TYR A 79 -2.65 -7.18 -2.90
CA TYR A 79 -1.85 -7.05 -1.67
C TYR A 79 -2.12 -8.14 -0.67
N LYS A 80 -3.39 -8.50 -0.48
CA LYS A 80 -3.77 -9.60 0.42
C LYS A 80 -3.16 -10.92 -0.04
N ASP A 81 -3.21 -11.19 -1.34
CA ASP A 81 -2.61 -12.39 -1.92
C ASP A 81 -1.09 -12.38 -1.77
N ASN A 82 -0.46 -11.24 -1.97
CA ASN A 82 0.99 -11.06 -1.79
C ASN A 82 1.44 -11.25 -0.33
N GLU A 83 0.63 -10.87 0.66
CA GLU A 83 0.97 -11.08 2.07
C GLU A 83 1.10 -12.57 2.42
N SER A 84 0.19 -13.41 1.92
CA SER A 84 0.30 -14.87 2.07
C SER A 84 1.60 -15.40 1.45
N LYS A 85 1.93 -14.93 0.24
CA LYS A 85 3.17 -15.31 -0.45
C LYS A 85 4.44 -14.89 0.30
N ARG A 86 4.42 -13.76 0.98
CA ARG A 86 5.56 -13.31 1.82
C ARG A 86 5.86 -14.28 2.95
N GLU A 87 4.85 -14.77 3.64
CA GLU A 87 5.03 -15.74 4.72
C GLU A 87 5.55 -17.09 4.17
N ASP A 88 5.04 -17.54 3.03
CA ASP A 88 5.48 -18.77 2.40
C ASP A 88 6.93 -18.65 1.88
N LEU A 89 7.30 -17.49 1.31
CA LEU A 89 8.66 -17.19 0.88
C LEU A 89 9.64 -17.23 2.04
N LYS A 90 9.27 -16.64 3.18
CA LYS A 90 10.07 -16.68 4.41
C LYS A 90 10.31 -18.11 4.88
N LYS A 91 9.26 -18.92 4.96
CA LYS A 91 9.37 -20.35 5.34
C LYS A 91 10.28 -21.13 4.38
N ALA A 92 10.13 -20.91 3.07
CA ALA A 92 10.95 -21.58 2.07
C ALA A 92 12.44 -21.19 2.21
N MET A 93 12.74 -19.93 2.55
CA MET A 93 14.11 -19.46 2.82
C MET A 93 14.68 -20.02 4.12
N GLU A 94 13.87 -20.22 5.16
CA GLU A 94 14.28 -20.79 6.45
C GLU A 94 14.74 -22.25 6.31
N VAL A 95 14.10 -23.02 5.42
CA VAL A 95 14.45 -24.43 5.15
C VAL A 95 15.37 -24.60 3.94
N ASP A 96 15.89 -23.51 3.37
CA ASP A 96 16.75 -23.49 2.19
C ASP A 96 16.18 -24.25 0.96
N ASN A 97 14.85 -24.23 0.79
CA ASN A 97 14.18 -24.84 -0.36
C ASN A 97 14.22 -23.90 -1.59
N ALA A 98 15.30 -24.02 -2.35
CA ALA A 98 15.55 -23.12 -3.49
C ALA A 98 14.47 -23.18 -4.59
N GLU A 99 13.91 -24.33 -4.86
CA GLU A 99 12.86 -24.47 -5.86
C GLU A 99 11.62 -23.68 -5.43
N GLN A 100 11.21 -23.86 -4.19
CA GLN A 100 10.05 -23.17 -3.64
C GLN A 100 10.31 -21.66 -3.51
N VAL A 101 11.52 -21.24 -3.09
CA VAL A 101 11.91 -19.82 -3.06
C VAL A 101 11.75 -19.19 -4.44
N ARG A 102 12.29 -19.80 -5.50
CA ARG A 102 12.19 -19.26 -6.86
C ARG A 102 10.75 -19.20 -7.36
N LYS A 103 9.98 -20.25 -7.15
CA LYS A 103 8.58 -20.33 -7.57
C LYS A 103 7.75 -19.21 -6.90
N ILE A 104 7.83 -19.10 -5.57
CA ILE A 104 7.06 -18.08 -4.83
C ILE A 104 7.53 -16.67 -5.19
N ALA A 105 8.85 -16.47 -5.35
CA ALA A 105 9.39 -15.18 -5.75
C ALA A 105 8.88 -14.75 -7.14
N ASP A 106 8.75 -15.67 -8.09
CA ASP A 106 8.18 -15.40 -9.40
C ASP A 106 6.69 -15.05 -9.33
N GLU A 107 5.91 -15.76 -8.53
CA GLU A 107 4.51 -15.46 -8.26
C GLU A 107 4.34 -14.06 -7.63
N VAL A 108 5.23 -13.69 -6.69
CA VAL A 108 5.27 -12.34 -6.08
C VAL A 108 5.54 -11.26 -7.13
N VAL A 109 6.52 -11.47 -8.01
CA VAL A 109 6.83 -10.52 -9.09
C VAL A 109 5.63 -10.33 -10.01
N TYR A 110 4.93 -11.40 -10.35
CA TYR A 110 3.74 -11.34 -11.19
C TYR A 110 2.61 -10.52 -10.54
N LEU A 111 2.29 -10.81 -9.27
CA LEU A 111 1.24 -10.09 -8.52
C LEU A 111 1.54 -8.60 -8.39
N ILE A 112 2.82 -8.25 -8.14
CA ILE A 112 3.21 -6.85 -8.03
C ILE A 112 3.09 -6.15 -9.39
N ASN A 113 3.50 -6.77 -10.49
CA ASN A 113 3.36 -6.17 -11.82
C ASN A 113 1.89 -5.84 -12.15
N ASP A 114 0.97 -6.77 -11.86
CA ASP A 114 -0.47 -6.56 -12.05
C ASP A 114 -1.01 -5.42 -11.17
N GLY A 115 -0.48 -5.31 -9.94
CA GLY A 115 -0.79 -4.19 -9.02
C GLY A 115 -0.28 -2.84 -9.52
N PHE A 116 0.86 -2.81 -10.19
CA PHE A 116 1.46 -1.57 -10.73
C PHE A 116 0.57 -0.90 -11.77
N ASP A 117 0.04 -1.65 -12.72
CA ASP A 117 -0.81 -1.12 -13.78
C ASP A 117 -2.09 -0.48 -13.22
N ASN A 118 -2.72 -1.14 -12.23
CA ASN A 118 -3.88 -0.59 -11.54
C ASN A 118 -3.52 0.66 -10.72
N ALA A 119 -2.35 0.68 -10.06
CA ALA A 119 -1.93 1.84 -9.26
C ALA A 119 -1.60 3.05 -10.15
N GLN A 120 -0.94 2.85 -11.28
CA GLN A 120 -0.68 3.93 -12.24
C GLN A 120 -1.99 4.48 -12.79
N SER A 121 -2.95 3.61 -13.16
CA SER A 121 -4.28 4.04 -13.59
C SER A 121 -5.01 4.87 -12.53
N ALA A 122 -4.88 4.50 -11.25
CA ALA A 122 -5.49 5.28 -10.16
C ALA A 122 -4.82 6.65 -9.99
N ILE A 123 -3.50 6.73 -10.08
CA ILE A 123 -2.74 7.99 -10.01
C ILE A 123 -3.15 8.92 -11.16
N ASP A 124 -3.14 8.44 -12.40
CA ASP A 124 -3.50 9.23 -13.58
C ASP A 124 -4.92 9.83 -13.46
N LYS A 125 -5.85 9.06 -12.89
CA LYS A 125 -7.22 9.55 -12.61
C LYS A 125 -7.25 10.60 -11.52
N ILE A 126 -6.48 10.45 -10.45
CA ILE A 126 -6.40 11.44 -9.37
C ILE A 126 -5.75 12.73 -9.88
N GLU A 127 -4.66 12.65 -10.65
CA GLU A 127 -4.00 13.81 -11.27
C GLU A 127 -4.99 14.55 -12.19
N LYS A 128 -5.72 13.81 -13.04
CA LYS A 128 -6.77 14.42 -13.89
C LYS A 128 -7.84 15.14 -13.07
N ALA A 129 -8.27 14.59 -11.94
CA ALA A 129 -9.25 15.24 -11.07
C ALA A 129 -8.70 16.52 -10.41
N GLN A 130 -7.40 16.57 -10.12
CA GLN A 130 -6.74 17.76 -9.56
C GLN A 130 -6.61 18.93 -10.56
N GLU A 131 -6.53 18.63 -11.87
CA GLU A 131 -6.48 19.64 -12.94
C GLU A 131 -7.82 20.37 -13.15
N MET A 132 -8.91 19.82 -12.61
CA MET A 132 -10.25 20.39 -12.75
C MET A 132 -10.47 21.60 -11.84
N GLN A 133 -11.52 22.39 -12.12
CA GLN A 133 -11.92 23.52 -11.27
C GLN A 133 -12.64 23.03 -10.01
N ILE A 134 -11.85 22.60 -9.04
CA ILE A 134 -12.31 22.09 -7.74
C ILE A 134 -11.85 23.03 -6.62
N ASN A 135 -12.50 22.96 -5.45
CA ASN A 135 -12.06 23.73 -4.29
C ASN A 135 -10.68 23.28 -3.76
N ASP A 136 -9.97 24.18 -3.09
CA ASP A 136 -8.59 23.97 -2.65
C ASP A 136 -8.47 22.85 -1.60
N ASP A 137 -9.43 22.72 -0.67
CA ASP A 137 -9.43 21.65 0.33
C ASP A 137 -9.52 20.26 -0.35
N TYR A 138 -10.35 20.13 -1.40
CA TYR A 138 -10.49 18.89 -2.14
C TYR A 138 -9.25 18.59 -3.00
N ARG A 139 -8.66 19.61 -3.62
CA ARG A 139 -7.39 19.47 -4.37
C ARG A 139 -6.26 19.01 -3.46
N GLU A 140 -6.13 19.58 -2.27
CA GLU A 140 -5.12 19.16 -1.29
C GLU A 140 -5.35 17.73 -0.79
N TYR A 141 -6.61 17.35 -0.56
CA TYR A 141 -6.97 15.97 -0.26
C TYR A 141 -6.50 15.00 -1.36
N LEU A 142 -6.76 15.32 -2.62
CA LEU A 142 -6.35 14.50 -3.76
C LEU A 142 -4.83 14.43 -3.90
N ARG A 143 -4.13 15.56 -3.71
CA ARG A 143 -2.67 15.61 -3.70
C ARG A 143 -2.07 14.66 -2.64
N LEU A 144 -2.59 14.69 -1.43
CA LEU A 144 -2.14 13.80 -0.36
C LEU A 144 -2.41 12.32 -0.67
N LYS A 145 -3.54 12.01 -1.33
CA LYS A 145 -3.85 10.65 -1.79
C LYS A 145 -2.90 10.18 -2.89
N GLU A 146 -2.58 11.04 -3.82
CA GLU A 146 -1.60 10.78 -4.88
C GLU A 146 -0.21 10.50 -4.30
N GLU A 147 0.28 11.35 -3.38
CA GLU A 147 1.56 11.14 -2.71
C GLU A 147 1.60 9.80 -1.95
N SER A 148 0.51 9.45 -1.26
CA SER A 148 0.38 8.14 -0.61
C SER A 148 0.56 7.00 -1.61
N LEU A 149 -0.12 7.05 -2.75
CA LEU A 149 -0.04 6.02 -3.79
C LEU A 149 1.34 5.96 -4.45
N LYS A 150 1.98 7.10 -4.71
CA LYS A 150 3.33 7.15 -5.26
C LYS A 150 4.34 6.47 -4.31
N ARG A 151 4.22 6.69 -3.00
CA ARG A 151 5.05 6.01 -2.00
C ARG A 151 4.76 4.51 -1.91
N GLU A 152 3.49 4.11 -2.01
CA GLU A 152 3.13 2.70 -2.09
C GLU A 152 3.78 2.02 -3.31
N LEU A 153 3.71 2.63 -4.50
CA LEU A 153 4.35 2.11 -5.71
C LEU A 153 5.87 1.97 -5.54
N GLU A 154 6.54 2.97 -4.97
CA GLU A 154 7.96 2.91 -4.71
C GLU A 154 8.32 1.77 -3.72
N ALA A 155 7.49 1.57 -2.69
CA ALA A 155 7.62 0.46 -1.78
C ALA A 155 7.51 -0.88 -2.51
N PHE A 156 6.48 -1.05 -3.34
CA PHE A 156 6.30 -2.29 -4.11
C PHE A 156 7.42 -2.54 -5.11
N GLU A 157 8.00 -1.50 -5.70
CA GLU A 157 9.18 -1.66 -6.55
C GLU A 157 10.37 -2.24 -5.78
N ASN A 158 10.63 -1.75 -4.56
CA ASN A 158 11.67 -2.32 -3.69
C ASN A 158 11.41 -3.80 -3.40
N TYR A 159 10.15 -4.15 -3.10
CA TYR A 159 9.80 -5.54 -2.83
C TYR A 159 9.86 -6.43 -4.08
N ARG A 160 9.46 -5.91 -5.24
CA ARG A 160 9.59 -6.59 -6.54
C ARG A 160 11.05 -6.90 -6.87
N GLN A 161 11.95 -5.94 -6.66
CA GLN A 161 13.38 -6.14 -6.87
C GLN A 161 13.96 -7.16 -5.90
N ALA A 162 13.52 -7.15 -4.64
CA ALA A 162 13.89 -8.17 -3.65
C ALA A 162 13.47 -9.57 -4.10
N ALA A 163 12.24 -9.72 -4.58
CA ALA A 163 11.73 -10.99 -5.09
C ALA A 163 12.49 -11.46 -6.34
N ARG A 164 12.79 -10.55 -7.29
CA ARG A 164 13.61 -10.86 -8.46
C ARG A 164 15.00 -11.36 -8.07
N THR A 165 15.66 -10.70 -7.10
CA THR A 165 16.97 -11.13 -6.62
C THR A 165 16.92 -12.56 -6.05
N LEU A 166 15.88 -12.91 -5.30
CA LEU A 166 15.69 -14.27 -4.81
C LEU A 166 15.44 -15.25 -5.96
N ARG A 167 14.55 -14.92 -6.89
CA ARG A 167 14.23 -15.78 -8.04
C ARG A 167 15.46 -16.13 -8.85
N ASP A 168 16.29 -15.13 -9.15
CA ASP A 168 17.37 -15.23 -10.11
C ASP A 168 18.68 -15.73 -9.49
N ASN A 169 18.92 -15.45 -8.21
CA ASN A 169 20.23 -15.62 -7.60
C ASN A 169 20.26 -16.52 -6.34
N TYR A 170 19.13 -17.08 -5.90
CA TYR A 170 19.13 -17.95 -4.73
C TYR A 170 19.73 -19.31 -5.06
N ASP A 171 20.96 -19.58 -4.57
CA ASP A 171 21.66 -20.85 -4.75
C ASP A 171 21.93 -21.53 -3.40
N PRO A 172 21.25 -22.66 -3.09
CA PRO A 172 21.45 -23.38 -1.84
C PRO A 172 22.82 -24.07 -1.74
N LYS A 173 23.50 -24.29 -2.88
CA LYS A 173 24.81 -24.93 -2.93
C LYS A 173 25.95 -23.94 -2.67
N ASN A 174 25.72 -22.65 -2.88
CA ASN A 174 26.68 -21.59 -2.64
C ASN A 174 26.28 -20.77 -1.41
N ALA A 175 26.81 -21.12 -0.25
CA ALA A 175 26.49 -20.48 1.02
C ALA A 175 26.77 -18.96 1.00
N ALA A 176 27.88 -18.52 0.42
CA ALA A 176 28.26 -17.11 0.38
C ALA A 176 27.28 -16.30 -0.48
N GLN A 177 26.89 -16.81 -1.65
CA GLN A 177 25.91 -16.17 -2.52
C GLN A 177 24.53 -16.15 -1.87
N ARG A 178 24.12 -17.24 -1.25
CA ARG A 178 22.84 -17.33 -0.52
C ARG A 178 22.71 -16.29 0.57
N GLU A 179 23.73 -16.14 1.41
CA GLU A 179 23.72 -15.13 2.48
C GLU A 179 23.70 -13.70 1.92
N LYS A 180 24.44 -13.42 0.85
CA LYS A 180 24.40 -12.13 0.16
C LYS A 180 23.00 -11.80 -0.38
N VAL A 181 22.32 -12.76 -0.98
CA VAL A 181 20.97 -12.61 -1.52
C VAL A 181 19.95 -12.42 -0.41
N LYS A 182 20.08 -13.16 0.71
CA LYS A 182 19.23 -12.98 1.90
C LYS A 182 19.40 -11.58 2.51
N GLU A 183 20.63 -11.06 2.57
CA GLU A 183 20.90 -9.70 3.10
C GLU A 183 20.35 -8.61 2.17
N ASP A 184 20.52 -8.72 0.83
CA ASP A 184 19.90 -7.78 -0.12
C ASP A 184 18.36 -7.80 0.00
N PHE A 185 17.77 -8.99 0.09
CA PHE A 185 16.33 -9.12 0.32
C PHE A 185 15.88 -8.40 1.60
N LYS A 186 16.59 -8.61 2.72
CA LYS A 186 16.29 -7.97 3.99
C LYS A 186 16.35 -6.44 3.90
N ASN A 187 17.40 -5.90 3.27
CA ASN A 187 17.59 -4.46 3.11
C ASN A 187 16.47 -3.83 2.25
N ARG A 188 16.05 -4.51 1.18
CA ARG A 188 14.95 -4.04 0.33
C ARG A 188 13.59 -4.12 1.03
N VAL A 189 13.37 -5.15 1.84
CA VAL A 189 12.16 -5.28 2.67
C VAL A 189 12.12 -4.17 3.74
N GLU A 190 13.25 -3.74 4.26
CA GLU A 190 13.30 -2.61 5.20
C GLU A 190 12.97 -1.28 4.50
N ASN A 191 13.47 -1.05 3.29
CA ASN A 191 13.09 0.10 2.47
C ASN A 191 11.58 0.08 2.13
N TYR A 192 11.06 -1.09 1.75
CA TYR A 192 9.62 -1.27 1.57
C TYR A 192 8.82 -0.80 2.80
N ARG A 193 9.24 -1.20 4.01
CA ARG A 193 8.54 -0.80 5.24
C ARG A 193 8.54 0.71 5.47
N LYS A 194 9.69 1.36 5.28
CA LYS A 194 9.80 2.82 5.43
C LYS A 194 8.88 3.55 4.48
N LEU A 195 8.89 3.19 3.22
CA LEU A 195 8.03 3.80 2.21
C LEU A 195 6.53 3.56 2.48
N MET A 196 6.17 2.38 2.99
CA MET A 196 4.80 2.09 3.43
C MET A 196 4.38 2.92 4.66
N GLU A 197 5.31 3.26 5.55
CA GLU A 197 5.06 4.20 6.66
C GLU A 197 4.83 5.62 6.13
N GLU A 198 5.66 6.11 5.23
CA GLU A 198 5.47 7.41 4.56
C GLU A 198 4.12 7.48 3.83
N ALA A 199 3.78 6.44 3.06
CA ALA A 199 2.49 6.33 2.39
C ALA A 199 1.31 6.45 3.37
N ARG A 200 1.40 5.76 4.49
CA ARG A 200 0.39 5.82 5.55
C ARG A 200 0.27 7.23 6.14
N ASP A 201 1.37 7.92 6.34
CA ASP A 201 1.37 9.27 6.90
C ASP A 201 0.65 10.26 5.97
N TYR A 202 0.89 10.20 4.65
CA TYR A 202 0.13 10.96 3.66
C TYR A 202 -1.36 10.60 3.68
N SER A 203 -1.69 9.32 3.73
CA SER A 203 -3.08 8.86 3.81
C SER A 203 -3.79 9.36 5.07
N ASN A 204 -3.10 9.38 6.22
CA ASN A 204 -3.64 9.90 7.46
C ASN A 204 -3.88 11.41 7.37
N GLN A 205 -2.96 12.19 6.82
CA GLN A 205 -3.15 13.63 6.59
C GLN A 205 -4.38 13.90 5.71
N ALA A 206 -4.54 13.16 4.61
CA ALA A 206 -5.71 13.27 3.76
C ALA A 206 -7.02 12.96 4.52
N ASN A 207 -7.01 11.93 5.36
CA ASN A 207 -8.19 11.55 6.13
C ASN A 207 -8.55 12.60 7.21
N GLU A 208 -7.56 13.24 7.85
CA GLU A 208 -7.82 14.34 8.80
C GLU A 208 -8.41 15.56 8.07
N LEU A 209 -7.85 15.92 6.92
CA LEU A 209 -8.40 17.00 6.10
C LEU A 209 -9.87 16.75 5.73
N ALA A 210 -10.21 15.53 5.31
CA ALA A 210 -11.58 15.14 4.99
C ALA A 210 -12.52 15.22 6.20
N LYS A 211 -12.07 14.78 7.38
CA LYS A 211 -12.85 14.89 8.63
C LYS A 211 -13.12 16.35 9.01
N ASP A 212 -12.13 17.21 8.87
CA ASP A 212 -12.29 18.64 9.21
C ASP A 212 -13.22 19.34 8.23
N ALA A 213 -13.17 19.00 6.92
CA ALA A 213 -14.12 19.48 5.95
C ALA A 213 -15.58 19.08 6.29
N LEU A 214 -15.78 17.83 6.70
CA LEU A 214 -17.11 17.35 7.15
C LEU A 214 -17.60 18.08 8.40
N LYS A 215 -16.73 18.32 9.39
CA LYS A 215 -17.11 19.08 10.60
C LYS A 215 -17.53 20.50 10.26
N LYS A 216 -16.81 21.19 9.35
CA LYS A 216 -17.17 22.53 8.89
C LYS A 216 -18.56 22.56 8.24
N GLN A 217 -18.91 21.54 7.45
CA GLN A 217 -20.22 21.43 6.81
C GLN A 217 -21.38 21.16 7.80
N GLN A 218 -21.11 20.42 8.89
CA GLN A 218 -22.14 20.08 9.89
C GLN A 218 -22.34 21.19 10.93
N GLY A 219 -21.40 22.10 11.08
CA GLY A 219 -21.48 23.25 11.99
C GLY A 219 -22.11 24.52 11.38
N GLN A 220 -22.47 24.48 10.10
CA GLN A 220 -23.25 25.53 9.42
C GLN A 220 -24.73 25.13 9.36
#